data_21a85ace7c01e022835bf0334807c9d6
#
_entry.id   21a85ace7c01e022835bf0334807c9d6
#
_cell.length_a   1.000
_cell.length_b   1.000
_cell.length_c   1.000
_cell.angle_alpha   90.00
_cell.angle_beta   90.00
_cell.angle_gamma   90.00
#
_symmetry.space_group_name_H-M   'P 1'
#
loop_
_entity.id
_entity.type
_entity.pdbx_description
1 polymer ?
#
loop_
_entity_poly.entity_id
_entity_poly.type
_entity_poly.pdbx_seq_one_letter_code
_entity_poly.pdbx_strand_id
1 'polypeptide(L)'
;MTLPPKLFDHSILKIRRNRTDENSWFMHDKAIEEINDRLSEINRDFEKIAIIGFRAKSWAKKLNLNATYINDGDLINFDGKSYDLIIHAMGLHWANDPVGQLIQMKRALIPDGLVISVFFGGQTLSELRISFAYAEAKILNGISPRIAPMGEIRDLGGLLQRAGLALPVADNIKFDVSYETPLQLMHDLRGMAETNIIIDRSRKTMTKKFFDEISKQYFHHFSDNNGRINSTFELIFLTGRSEEHTSELQSRPHLV
;
A
#
# COMPACT_ATOMS: atom_id res chain seq x y z
N MET A 1 12.72 -24.33 -7.25
CA MET A 1 12.70 -23.02 -6.58
C MET A 1 11.67 -23.08 -5.48
N THR A 2 12.06 -22.92 -4.25
CA THR A 2 11.12 -22.81 -3.12
C THR A 2 10.46 -21.44 -3.18
N LEU A 3 9.12 -21.40 -3.14
CA LEU A 3 8.39 -20.14 -3.04
C LEU A 3 8.82 -19.40 -1.75
N PRO A 4 8.95 -18.07 -1.78
CA PRO A 4 9.27 -17.32 -0.58
C PRO A 4 8.21 -17.58 0.52
N PRO A 5 8.59 -17.58 1.80
CA PRO A 5 7.64 -17.79 2.87
C PRO A 5 6.58 -16.69 2.85
N LYS A 6 5.30 -17.08 2.95
CA LYS A 6 4.21 -16.12 3.02
C LYS A 6 4.23 -15.40 4.36
N LEU A 7 4.22 -14.08 4.33
CA LEU A 7 4.14 -13.23 5.51
C LEU A 7 2.68 -12.91 5.86
N PHE A 8 1.83 -12.73 4.85
CA PHE A 8 0.46 -12.23 4.98
C PHE A 8 -0.58 -13.29 4.64
N ASP A 9 -1.65 -13.32 5.44
CA ASP A 9 -2.80 -14.22 5.29
C ASP A 9 -3.92 -13.52 4.49
N HIS A 10 -3.92 -13.73 3.17
CA HIS A 10 -4.91 -13.12 2.27
C HIS A 10 -6.34 -13.62 2.50
N SER A 11 -6.53 -14.80 3.11
CA SER A 11 -7.88 -15.28 3.47
C SER A 11 -8.50 -14.40 4.55
N ILE A 12 -7.72 -14.00 5.54
CA ILE A 12 -8.14 -13.05 6.57
C ILE A 12 -8.34 -11.65 5.99
N LEU A 13 -7.47 -11.20 5.09
CA LEU A 13 -7.64 -9.92 4.42
C LEU A 13 -9.00 -9.84 3.71
N LYS A 14 -9.36 -10.88 2.95
CA LYS A 14 -10.66 -10.98 2.27
C LYS A 14 -11.84 -10.86 3.25
N ILE A 15 -11.77 -11.57 4.40
CA ILE A 15 -12.81 -11.49 5.43
C ILE A 15 -12.94 -10.06 6.00
N ARG A 16 -11.81 -9.37 6.23
CA ARG A 16 -11.79 -8.02 6.77
C ARG A 16 -12.33 -7.00 5.78
N ARG A 17 -11.98 -7.12 4.51
CA ARG A 17 -12.49 -6.28 3.43
C ARG A 17 -14.02 -6.35 3.25
N ASN A 18 -14.63 -7.47 3.59
CA ASN A 18 -16.08 -7.61 3.62
C ASN A 18 -16.76 -6.89 4.79
N ARG A 19 -15.98 -6.33 5.74
CA ARG A 19 -16.48 -5.64 6.94
C ARG A 19 -16.05 -4.18 7.00
N THR A 20 -15.64 -3.60 5.87
CA THR A 20 -15.19 -2.22 5.79
C THR A 20 -16.34 -1.24 5.95
N ASP A 21 -16.00 -0.04 6.43
CA ASP A 21 -16.92 1.10 6.55
C ASP A 21 -16.42 2.25 5.67
N GLU A 22 -17.27 2.72 4.77
CA GLU A 22 -16.92 3.82 3.85
C GLU A 22 -16.54 5.12 4.58
N ASN A 23 -17.09 5.36 5.75
CA ASN A 23 -16.76 6.55 6.54
C ASN A 23 -15.30 6.57 7.03
N SER A 24 -14.65 5.41 7.09
CA SER A 24 -13.24 5.29 7.50
C SER A 24 -12.25 5.41 6.33
N TRP A 25 -12.70 5.64 5.08
CA TRP A 25 -11.84 5.52 3.89
C TRP A 25 -11.05 6.80 3.54
N PHE A 26 -10.87 7.70 4.49
CA PHE A 26 -10.21 8.98 4.27
C PHE A 26 -8.79 8.87 3.67
N MET A 27 -8.00 7.84 4.05
CA MET A 27 -6.67 7.65 3.46
C MET A 27 -6.72 7.18 2.00
N HIS A 28 -7.75 6.40 1.61
CA HIS A 28 -7.99 6.11 0.20
C HIS A 28 -8.36 7.39 -0.57
N ASP A 29 -9.14 8.28 0.04
CA ASP A 29 -9.52 9.53 -0.59
C ASP A 29 -8.31 10.45 -0.77
N LYS A 30 -7.42 10.53 0.23
CA LYS A 30 -6.14 11.23 0.08
C LYS A 30 -5.26 10.63 -1.00
N ALA A 31 -5.17 9.30 -1.08
CA ALA A 31 -4.42 8.63 -2.14
C ALA A 31 -5.01 8.90 -3.54
N ILE A 32 -6.34 9.01 -3.67
CA ILE A 32 -7.01 9.35 -4.92
C ILE A 32 -6.73 10.81 -5.32
N GLU A 33 -6.80 11.77 -4.38
CA GLU A 33 -6.44 13.17 -4.61
C GLU A 33 -5.02 13.27 -5.19
N GLU A 34 -4.05 12.62 -4.55
CA GLU A 34 -2.65 12.61 -4.97
C GLU A 34 -2.42 11.93 -6.34
N ILE A 35 -3.12 10.84 -6.63
CA ILE A 35 -3.08 10.21 -7.96
C ILE A 35 -3.66 11.13 -9.02
N ASN A 36 -4.78 11.79 -8.73
CA ASN A 36 -5.40 12.73 -9.66
C ASN A 36 -4.46 13.89 -10.02
N ASP A 37 -3.78 14.45 -9.02
CA ASP A 37 -2.83 15.55 -9.23
C ASP A 37 -1.66 15.09 -10.10
N ARG A 38 -1.06 13.91 -9.82
CA ARG A 38 0.00 13.33 -10.64
C ARG A 38 -0.43 13.05 -12.08
N LEU A 39 -1.64 12.54 -12.28
CA LEU A 39 -2.16 12.30 -13.62
C LEU A 39 -2.40 13.60 -14.38
N SER A 40 -2.81 14.68 -13.71
CA SER A 40 -3.01 15.99 -14.32
C SER A 40 -1.72 16.66 -14.81
N GLU A 41 -0.58 16.32 -14.18
CA GLU A 41 0.74 16.82 -14.58
C GLU A 41 1.31 16.06 -15.80
N ILE A 42 0.77 14.89 -16.13
CA ILE A 42 1.21 14.08 -17.26
C ILE A 42 0.51 14.55 -18.52
N ASN A 43 1.26 15.09 -19.47
CA ASN A 43 0.73 15.54 -20.77
C ASN A 43 0.49 14.34 -21.70
N ARG A 44 -0.43 13.46 -21.32
CA ARG A 44 -0.83 12.28 -22.07
C ARG A 44 -2.21 11.80 -21.67
N ASP A 45 -3.03 11.45 -22.66
CA ASP A 45 -4.30 10.77 -22.46
C ASP A 45 -4.08 9.25 -22.34
N PHE A 46 -4.83 8.61 -21.44
CA PHE A 46 -4.83 7.17 -21.24
C PHE A 46 -6.17 6.57 -21.67
N GLU A 47 -6.13 5.53 -22.51
CA GLU A 47 -7.32 4.88 -23.07
C GLU A 47 -7.57 3.49 -22.46
N LYS A 48 -6.50 2.74 -22.20
CA LYS A 48 -6.55 1.35 -21.72
C LYS A 48 -6.07 1.29 -20.27
N ILE A 49 -6.99 1.58 -19.36
CA ILE A 49 -6.67 1.75 -17.94
C ILE A 49 -7.06 0.50 -17.15
N ALA A 50 -6.18 0.05 -16.26
CA ALA A 50 -6.50 -0.93 -15.22
C ALA A 50 -6.32 -0.34 -13.83
N ILE A 51 -7.24 -0.63 -12.92
CA ILE A 51 -7.09 -0.33 -11.50
C ILE A 51 -7.14 -1.65 -10.72
N ILE A 52 -6.06 -1.92 -9.96
CA ILE A 52 -5.89 -3.11 -9.15
C ILE A 52 -6.17 -2.77 -7.69
N GLY A 53 -7.05 -3.51 -7.05
CA GLY A 53 -7.37 -3.34 -5.63
C GLY A 53 -8.83 -3.65 -5.32
N PHE A 54 -9.12 -3.94 -4.06
CA PHE A 54 -10.47 -4.34 -3.67
C PHE A 54 -11.53 -3.23 -3.84
N ARG A 55 -11.10 -1.97 -3.98
CA ARG A 55 -11.94 -0.78 -4.21
C ARG A 55 -11.79 -0.17 -5.60
N ALA A 56 -11.24 -0.91 -6.56
CA ALA A 56 -10.93 -0.42 -7.90
C ALA A 56 -12.10 0.35 -8.56
N LYS A 57 -13.34 -0.13 -8.40
CA LYS A 57 -14.54 0.53 -8.92
C LYS A 57 -14.77 1.93 -8.30
N SER A 58 -14.58 2.07 -6.99
CA SER A 58 -14.73 3.36 -6.29
C SER A 58 -13.64 4.34 -6.71
N TRP A 59 -12.41 3.85 -6.87
CA TRP A 59 -11.28 4.63 -7.37
C TRP A 59 -11.53 5.15 -8.77
N ALA A 60 -11.94 4.28 -9.71
CA ALA A 60 -12.26 4.66 -11.07
C ALA A 60 -13.34 5.76 -11.13
N LYS A 61 -14.40 5.63 -10.30
CA LYS A 61 -15.46 6.63 -10.22
C LYS A 61 -14.95 7.99 -9.74
N LYS A 62 -14.12 8.01 -8.67
CA LYS A 62 -13.59 9.25 -8.08
C LYS A 62 -12.54 9.92 -8.98
N LEU A 63 -11.73 9.13 -9.69
CA LEU A 63 -10.76 9.64 -10.70
C LEU A 63 -11.41 9.96 -12.05
N ASN A 64 -12.69 9.69 -12.22
CA ASN A 64 -13.40 9.83 -13.50
C ASN A 64 -12.72 9.06 -14.65
N LEU A 65 -12.24 7.84 -14.38
CA LEU A 65 -11.55 6.99 -15.34
C LEU A 65 -12.43 5.82 -15.79
N ASN A 66 -12.42 5.54 -17.09
CA ASN A 66 -13.01 4.32 -17.64
C ASN A 66 -11.97 3.19 -17.56
N ALA A 67 -12.00 2.37 -16.52
CA ALA A 67 -10.96 1.41 -16.21
C ALA A 67 -11.48 -0.03 -16.10
N THR A 68 -10.61 -0.99 -16.38
CA THR A 68 -10.81 -2.40 -16.01
C THR A 68 -10.50 -2.58 -14.52
N TYR A 69 -11.40 -3.21 -13.77
CA TYR A 69 -11.21 -3.47 -12.34
C TYR A 69 -10.61 -4.85 -12.14
N ILE A 70 -9.50 -4.90 -11.44
CA ILE A 70 -8.73 -6.13 -11.19
C ILE A 70 -8.57 -6.32 -9.68
N ASN A 71 -8.83 -7.53 -9.19
CA ASN A 71 -8.58 -7.85 -7.79
C ASN A 71 -7.07 -7.97 -7.54
N ASP A 72 -6.62 -7.46 -6.40
CA ASP A 72 -5.28 -7.69 -5.92
C ASP A 72 -5.14 -9.09 -5.29
N GLY A 73 -3.96 -9.66 -5.42
CA GLY A 73 -3.63 -10.98 -4.91
C GLY A 73 -2.20 -11.36 -5.32
N ASP A 74 -1.71 -12.52 -4.90
CA ASP A 74 -0.35 -12.98 -5.27
C ASP A 74 -0.19 -13.06 -6.82
N LEU A 75 -1.26 -13.45 -7.51
CA LEU A 75 -1.34 -13.44 -8.98
C LEU A 75 -2.41 -12.44 -9.41
N ILE A 76 -2.02 -11.53 -10.30
CA ILE A 76 -2.89 -10.50 -10.88
C ILE A 76 -3.36 -10.99 -12.25
N ASN A 77 -4.66 -11.16 -12.42
CA ASN A 77 -5.22 -11.64 -13.68
C ASN A 77 -5.56 -10.47 -14.62
N PHE A 78 -4.74 -10.25 -15.62
CA PHE A 78 -4.97 -9.25 -16.67
C PHE A 78 -5.76 -9.77 -17.88
N ASP A 79 -6.19 -11.05 -17.88
CA ASP A 79 -6.94 -11.72 -18.96
C ASP A 79 -6.27 -11.58 -20.35
N GLY A 80 -4.95 -11.55 -20.41
CA GLY A 80 -4.16 -11.37 -21.64
C GLY A 80 -4.29 -9.98 -22.27
N LYS A 81 -4.87 -9.02 -21.57
CA LYS A 81 -5.01 -7.62 -22.04
C LYS A 81 -3.76 -6.81 -21.73
N SER A 82 -3.54 -5.75 -22.50
CA SER A 82 -2.48 -4.77 -22.27
C SER A 82 -3.07 -3.39 -22.04
N TYR A 83 -2.35 -2.60 -21.22
CA TYR A 83 -2.80 -1.31 -20.70
C TYR A 83 -1.76 -0.23 -20.92
N ASP A 84 -2.20 1.01 -21.06
CA ASP A 84 -1.32 2.19 -21.11
C ASP A 84 -1.16 2.84 -19.72
N LEU A 85 -2.11 2.59 -18.79
CA LEU A 85 -2.02 2.98 -17.39
C LEU A 85 -2.48 1.84 -16.49
N ILE A 86 -1.66 1.51 -15.49
CA ILE A 86 -2.03 0.60 -14.41
C ILE A 86 -1.88 1.32 -13.08
N ILE A 87 -2.97 1.42 -12.31
CA ILE A 87 -2.96 1.97 -10.94
C ILE A 87 -3.13 0.82 -9.96
N HIS A 88 -2.16 0.62 -9.05
CA HIS A 88 -2.29 -0.31 -7.94
C HIS A 88 -2.72 0.44 -6.68
N ALA A 89 -3.98 0.24 -6.28
CA ALA A 89 -4.70 1.05 -5.31
C ALA A 89 -4.66 0.44 -3.91
N MET A 90 -3.75 0.92 -3.05
CA MET A 90 -3.69 0.62 -1.61
C MET A 90 -3.65 -0.87 -1.26
N GLY A 91 -2.87 -1.67 -2.01
CA GLY A 91 -2.82 -3.13 -1.75
C GLY A 91 -1.40 -3.72 -1.70
N LEU A 92 -0.40 -3.03 -2.26
CA LEU A 92 0.94 -3.59 -2.45
C LEU A 92 1.67 -3.90 -1.13
N HIS A 93 1.38 -3.17 -0.05
CA HIS A 93 1.94 -3.43 1.29
C HIS A 93 1.45 -4.74 1.93
N TRP A 94 0.39 -5.34 1.38
CA TRP A 94 -0.08 -6.67 1.76
C TRP A 94 0.41 -7.78 0.83
N ALA A 95 1.22 -7.47 -0.18
CA ALA A 95 1.73 -8.45 -1.11
C ALA A 95 2.79 -9.36 -0.46
N ASN A 96 2.67 -10.68 -0.65
CA ASN A 96 3.72 -11.63 -0.27
C ASN A 96 4.92 -11.58 -1.23
N ASP A 97 4.69 -11.16 -2.48
CA ASP A 97 5.72 -10.93 -3.50
C ASP A 97 5.46 -9.61 -4.24
N PRO A 98 5.84 -8.46 -3.66
CA PRO A 98 5.63 -7.16 -4.30
C PRO A 98 6.42 -7.00 -5.61
N VAL A 99 7.61 -7.59 -5.72
CA VAL A 99 8.39 -7.57 -6.96
C VAL A 99 7.68 -8.35 -8.06
N GLY A 100 7.17 -9.54 -7.72
CA GLY A 100 6.39 -10.35 -8.66
C GLY A 100 5.14 -9.64 -9.16
N GLN A 101 4.45 -8.87 -8.30
CA GLN A 101 3.30 -8.07 -8.73
C GLN A 101 3.73 -6.92 -9.66
N LEU A 102 4.82 -6.22 -9.37
CA LEU A 102 5.37 -5.18 -10.24
C LEU A 102 5.79 -5.74 -11.62
N ILE A 103 6.40 -6.94 -11.65
CA ILE A 103 6.73 -7.64 -12.90
C ILE A 103 5.47 -7.99 -13.69
N GLN A 104 4.43 -8.48 -13.04
CA GLN A 104 3.15 -8.79 -13.69
C GLN A 104 2.52 -7.53 -14.29
N MET A 105 2.53 -6.41 -13.56
CA MET A 105 2.07 -5.12 -14.08
C MET A 105 2.92 -4.64 -15.27
N LYS A 106 4.25 -4.68 -15.16
CA LYS A 106 5.14 -4.34 -16.30
C LYS A 106 4.79 -5.13 -17.56
N ARG A 107 4.58 -6.45 -17.44
CA ARG A 107 4.24 -7.33 -18.58
C ARG A 107 2.87 -7.04 -19.19
N ALA A 108 1.96 -6.45 -18.43
CA ALA A 108 0.64 -6.06 -18.87
C ALA A 108 0.60 -4.63 -19.45
N LEU A 109 1.71 -3.88 -19.40
CA LEU A 109 1.80 -2.57 -20.03
C LEU A 109 2.11 -2.71 -21.54
N ILE A 110 1.53 -1.82 -22.33
CA ILE A 110 2.02 -1.55 -23.71
C ILE A 110 3.38 -0.84 -23.65
N PRO A 111 4.16 -0.76 -24.74
CA PRO A 111 5.35 0.09 -24.80
C PRO A 111 5.07 1.51 -24.31
N ASP A 112 5.96 2.07 -23.49
CA ASP A 112 5.82 3.35 -22.78
C ASP A 112 4.57 3.47 -21.89
N GLY A 113 3.96 2.36 -21.52
CA GLY A 113 2.86 2.34 -20.55
C GLY A 113 3.34 2.70 -19.15
N LEU A 114 2.46 3.29 -18.33
CA LEU A 114 2.73 3.80 -17.00
C LEU A 114 2.13 2.90 -15.92
N VAL A 115 2.90 2.62 -14.88
CA VAL A 115 2.39 2.07 -13.63
C VAL A 115 2.54 3.07 -12.50
N ILE A 116 1.49 3.22 -11.68
CA ILE A 116 1.52 3.98 -10.43
C ILE A 116 0.98 3.05 -9.34
N SER A 117 1.76 2.79 -8.31
CA SER A 117 1.32 2.06 -7.12
C SER A 117 1.33 2.98 -5.93
N VAL A 118 0.25 3.01 -5.14
CA VAL A 118 0.18 3.76 -3.89
C VAL A 118 -0.20 2.82 -2.76
N PHE A 119 0.48 2.93 -1.61
CA PHE A 119 0.28 2.05 -0.46
C PHE A 119 0.91 2.61 0.81
N PHE A 120 0.57 2.03 1.96
CA PHE A 120 1.19 2.42 3.23
C PHE A 120 2.62 1.92 3.34
N GLY A 121 3.52 2.78 3.86
CA GLY A 121 4.93 2.45 4.10
C GLY A 121 5.56 3.30 5.19
N GLY A 122 6.85 3.19 5.33
CA GLY A 122 7.69 4.01 6.19
C GLY A 122 7.21 4.09 7.63
N GLN A 123 6.89 5.30 8.04
CA GLN A 123 6.53 5.63 9.42
C GLN A 123 5.04 5.40 9.75
N THR A 124 4.26 4.81 8.86
CA THR A 124 2.83 4.53 9.13
C THR A 124 2.67 3.78 10.45
N LEU A 125 1.83 4.32 11.34
CA LEU A 125 1.50 3.79 12.66
C LEU A 125 2.72 3.55 13.58
N SER A 126 3.79 4.33 13.43
CA SER A 126 4.98 4.23 14.29
C SER A 126 4.63 4.42 15.76
N GLU A 127 3.75 5.36 16.10
CA GLU A 127 3.31 5.67 17.46
C GLU A 127 2.53 4.49 18.06
N LEU A 128 1.64 3.90 17.27
CA LEU A 128 0.87 2.72 17.70
C LEU A 128 1.78 1.52 17.91
N ARG A 129 2.76 1.31 17.02
CA ARG A 129 3.77 0.23 17.14
C ARG A 129 4.58 0.35 18.41
N ILE A 130 5.06 1.55 18.72
CA ILE A 130 5.83 1.85 19.94
C ILE A 130 4.97 1.62 21.16
N SER A 131 3.71 2.09 21.18
CA SER A 131 2.80 1.93 22.29
C SER A 131 2.46 0.45 22.57
N PHE A 132 2.28 -0.35 21.52
CA PHE A 132 2.13 -1.80 21.66
C PHE A 132 3.37 -2.46 22.25
N ALA A 133 4.57 -2.10 21.77
CA ALA A 133 5.82 -2.68 22.26
C ALA A 133 6.03 -2.42 23.76
N TYR A 134 5.77 -1.21 24.23
CA TYR A 134 5.84 -0.87 25.67
C TYR A 134 4.82 -1.66 26.49
N ALA A 135 3.58 -1.75 26.03
CA ALA A 135 2.54 -2.49 26.76
C ALA A 135 2.82 -4.00 26.81
N GLU A 136 3.31 -4.59 25.73
CA GLU A 136 3.68 -6.01 25.67
C GLU A 136 4.89 -6.31 26.56
N ALA A 137 5.94 -5.52 26.49
CA ALA A 137 7.11 -5.69 27.35
C ALA A 137 6.71 -5.66 28.84
N LYS A 138 5.80 -4.75 29.23
CA LYS A 138 5.37 -4.59 30.62
C LYS A 138 4.43 -5.67 31.10
N ILE A 139 3.51 -6.16 30.26
CA ILE A 139 2.42 -7.06 30.68
C ILE A 139 2.69 -8.51 30.29
N LEU A 140 3.31 -8.74 29.12
CA LEU A 140 3.48 -10.07 28.53
C LEU A 140 4.91 -10.59 28.58
N ASN A 141 5.88 -9.79 29.05
CA ASN A 141 7.32 -10.10 29.06
C ASN A 141 7.85 -10.54 27.69
N GLY A 142 7.32 -9.98 26.61
CA GLY A 142 7.73 -10.29 25.24
C GLY A 142 7.10 -9.34 24.24
N ILE A 143 7.55 -9.37 22.99
CA ILE A 143 7.04 -8.56 21.89
C ILE A 143 6.50 -9.49 20.81
N SER A 144 5.34 -9.18 20.26
CA SER A 144 4.73 -9.89 19.15
C SER A 144 4.45 -8.95 17.95
N PRO A 145 4.37 -9.48 16.72
CA PRO A 145 4.08 -8.64 15.56
C PRO A 145 2.61 -8.17 15.56
N ARG A 146 2.35 -7.01 16.18
CA ARG A 146 1.01 -6.39 16.24
C ARG A 146 0.69 -5.54 15.04
N ILE A 147 1.70 -4.90 14.47
CA ILE A 147 1.59 -4.01 13.31
C ILE A 147 2.50 -4.58 12.23
N ALA A 148 2.01 -4.61 10.99
CA ALA A 148 2.78 -5.09 9.86
C ALA A 148 4.07 -4.29 9.69
N PRO A 149 5.18 -4.92 9.29
CA PRO A 149 6.38 -4.19 8.91
C PRO A 149 6.08 -3.33 7.69
N MET A 150 6.49 -2.07 7.73
CA MET A 150 6.35 -1.13 6.61
C MET A 150 7.72 -0.99 5.93
N GLY A 151 7.72 -1.00 4.59
CA GLY A 151 8.94 -0.81 3.81
C GLY A 151 9.39 0.65 3.80
N GLU A 152 10.68 0.86 3.88
CA GLU A 152 11.28 2.19 3.74
C GLU A 152 11.36 2.58 2.25
N ILE A 153 11.18 3.87 1.95
CA ILE A 153 11.11 4.40 0.58
C ILE A 153 12.31 3.98 -0.28
N ARG A 154 13.51 3.98 0.31
CA ARG A 154 14.75 3.59 -0.38
C ARG A 154 14.70 2.15 -0.88
N ASP A 155 14.25 1.24 -0.02
CA ASP A 155 14.16 -0.19 -0.34
C ASP A 155 13.04 -0.44 -1.34
N LEU A 156 11.93 0.25 -1.19
CA LEU A 156 10.76 0.16 -2.07
C LEU A 156 11.07 0.70 -3.48
N GLY A 157 11.83 1.80 -3.60
CA GLY A 157 12.31 2.29 -4.89
C GLY A 157 13.15 1.25 -5.66
N GLY A 158 13.96 0.46 -4.94
CA GLY A 158 14.73 -0.65 -5.51
C GLY A 158 13.85 -1.77 -6.11
N LEU A 159 12.59 -1.91 -5.67
CA LEU A 159 11.67 -2.91 -6.24
C LEU A 159 11.31 -2.61 -7.70
N LEU A 160 11.17 -1.32 -8.07
CA LEU A 160 10.91 -0.91 -9.45
C LEU A 160 12.04 -1.32 -10.40
N GLN A 161 13.28 -1.11 -9.98
CA GLN A 161 14.47 -1.54 -10.74
C GLN A 161 14.53 -3.06 -10.88
N ARG A 162 14.29 -3.80 -9.79
CA ARG A 162 14.24 -5.27 -9.81
C ARG A 162 13.12 -5.81 -10.69
N ALA A 163 12.01 -5.09 -10.81
CA ALA A 163 10.94 -5.42 -11.74
C ALA A 163 11.26 -5.05 -13.20
N GLY A 164 12.37 -4.33 -13.43
CA GLY A 164 12.81 -3.89 -14.76
C GLY A 164 11.96 -2.77 -15.34
N LEU A 165 11.33 -1.94 -14.48
CA LEU A 165 10.63 -0.73 -14.93
C LEU A 165 11.63 0.37 -15.25
N ALA A 166 11.38 1.09 -16.31
CA ALA A 166 12.14 2.26 -16.74
C ALA A 166 11.69 3.51 -15.98
N LEU A 167 12.55 4.51 -15.86
CA LEU A 167 12.32 5.79 -15.18
C LEU A 167 11.68 5.63 -13.79
N PRO A 168 12.28 4.79 -12.92
CA PRO A 168 11.69 4.49 -11.62
C PRO A 168 11.72 5.73 -10.71
N VAL A 169 10.55 6.12 -10.20
CA VAL A 169 10.39 7.19 -9.21
C VAL A 169 9.72 6.60 -7.98
N ALA A 170 10.27 6.90 -6.81
CA ALA A 170 9.68 6.60 -5.52
C ALA A 170 9.60 7.88 -4.70
N ASP A 171 8.44 8.24 -4.25
CA ASP A 171 8.19 9.39 -3.38
C ASP A 171 7.19 9.05 -2.28
N ASN A 172 7.03 9.92 -1.30
CA ASN A 172 6.14 9.70 -0.18
C ASN A 172 5.49 10.99 0.30
N ILE A 173 4.32 10.84 0.89
CA ILE A 173 3.62 11.92 1.56
C ILE A 173 3.21 11.45 2.94
N LYS A 174 3.47 12.28 3.96
CA LYS A 174 3.10 12.02 5.35
C LYS A 174 1.86 12.81 5.72
N PHE A 175 0.96 12.15 6.43
CA PHE A 175 -0.25 12.73 7.01
C PHE A 175 -0.24 12.47 8.51
N ASP A 176 -0.35 13.54 9.28
CA ASP A 176 -0.54 13.47 10.73
C ASP A 176 -2.03 13.56 11.04
N VAL A 177 -2.60 12.47 11.55
CA VAL A 177 -4.02 12.37 11.86
C VAL A 177 -4.21 12.40 13.36
N SER A 178 -5.03 13.35 13.84
CA SER A 178 -5.30 13.54 15.26
C SER A 178 -6.56 12.78 15.67
N TYR A 179 -6.47 12.02 16.77
CA TYR A 179 -7.55 11.25 17.36
C TYR A 179 -7.78 11.64 18.83
N GLU A 180 -9.00 11.46 19.31
CA GLU A 180 -9.28 11.62 20.73
C GLU A 180 -8.76 10.43 21.54
N THR A 181 -8.78 9.24 20.97
CA THR A 181 -8.35 8.01 21.64
C THR A 181 -7.70 7.02 20.68
N PRO A 182 -6.81 6.14 21.17
CA PRO A 182 -6.29 5.04 20.36
C PRO A 182 -7.38 4.08 19.84
N LEU A 183 -8.53 4.02 20.52
CA LEU A 183 -9.65 3.19 20.09
C LEU A 183 -10.28 3.71 18.80
N GLN A 184 -10.42 5.03 18.65
CA GLN A 184 -10.90 5.64 17.40
C GLN A 184 -9.98 5.31 16.22
N LEU A 185 -8.65 5.47 16.40
CA LEU A 185 -7.67 5.04 15.40
C LEU A 185 -7.85 3.56 15.02
N MET A 186 -8.01 2.67 16.01
CA MET A 186 -8.20 1.23 15.74
C MET A 186 -9.53 0.94 15.03
N HIS A 187 -10.57 1.74 15.27
CA HIS A 187 -11.84 1.65 14.54
C HIS A 187 -11.68 2.03 13.07
N ASP A 188 -10.98 3.12 12.79
CA ASP A 188 -10.68 3.55 11.41
C ASP A 188 -9.85 2.51 10.67
N LEU A 189 -8.78 1.99 11.29
CA LEU A 189 -7.98 0.91 10.71
C LEU A 189 -8.82 -0.34 10.40
N ARG A 190 -9.81 -0.66 11.26
CA ARG A 190 -10.75 -1.76 10.99
C ARG A 190 -11.69 -1.42 9.85
N GLY A 191 -12.22 -0.20 9.81
CA GLY A 191 -13.11 0.29 8.75
C GLY A 191 -12.43 0.33 7.39
N MET A 192 -11.12 0.65 7.35
CA MET A 192 -10.29 0.59 6.13
C MET A 192 -9.84 -0.83 5.74
N ALA A 193 -10.06 -1.86 6.57
CA ALA A 193 -9.46 -3.20 6.49
C ALA A 193 -7.92 -3.23 6.68
N GLU A 194 -7.34 -2.18 7.25
CA GLU A 194 -5.90 -2.01 7.49
C GLU A 194 -5.47 -2.55 8.85
N THR A 195 -5.98 -3.71 9.22
CA THR A 195 -5.62 -4.41 10.45
C THR A 195 -4.67 -5.56 10.17
N ASN A 196 -3.86 -5.93 11.17
CA ASN A 196 -2.76 -6.89 11.05
C ASN A 196 -3.20 -8.27 10.51
N ILE A 197 -2.67 -8.67 9.36
CA ILE A 197 -2.89 -9.97 8.71
C ILE A 197 -1.64 -10.85 8.68
N ILE A 198 -0.60 -10.54 9.45
CA ILE A 198 0.60 -11.38 9.55
C ILE A 198 0.18 -12.80 9.96
N ILE A 199 0.75 -13.82 9.34
CA ILE A 199 0.45 -15.24 9.62
C ILE A 199 0.76 -15.55 11.09
N ASP A 200 1.91 -15.10 11.57
CA ASP A 200 2.42 -15.35 12.94
C ASP A 200 1.91 -14.34 13.99
N ARG A 201 0.87 -13.56 13.65
CA ARG A 201 0.28 -12.61 14.60
C ARG A 201 -0.28 -13.32 15.82
N SER A 202 -0.23 -12.67 16.97
CA SER A 202 -0.92 -13.14 18.16
C SER A 202 -2.44 -13.22 17.92
N ARG A 203 -3.03 -14.39 18.18
CA ARG A 203 -4.49 -14.64 18.11
C ARG A 203 -5.19 -14.43 19.45
N LYS A 204 -4.43 -14.09 20.49
CA LYS A 204 -4.98 -13.85 21.84
C LYS A 204 -5.79 -12.55 21.82
N THR A 205 -7.00 -12.59 22.38
CA THR A 205 -7.82 -11.41 22.57
C THR A 205 -7.12 -10.45 23.52
N MET A 206 -7.14 -9.15 23.18
CA MET A 206 -6.62 -8.11 24.04
C MET A 206 -7.53 -7.98 25.28
N THR A 207 -6.93 -8.11 26.46
CA THR A 207 -7.65 -7.84 27.72
C THR A 207 -7.83 -6.34 27.92
N LYS A 208 -8.84 -5.94 28.71
CA LYS A 208 -9.03 -4.54 29.07
C LYS A 208 -7.75 -3.92 29.66
N LYS A 209 -7.10 -4.63 30.61
CA LYS A 209 -5.83 -4.19 31.22
C LYS A 209 -4.74 -3.92 30.20
N PHE A 210 -4.63 -4.77 29.19
CA PHE A 210 -3.63 -4.60 28.12
C PHE A 210 -3.96 -3.39 27.24
N PHE A 211 -5.23 -3.21 26.90
CA PHE A 211 -5.69 -2.05 26.13
C PHE A 211 -5.51 -0.73 26.90
N ASP A 212 -5.82 -0.72 28.19
CA ASP A 212 -5.62 0.46 29.06
C ASP A 212 -4.12 0.84 29.11
N GLU A 213 -3.21 -0.15 29.15
CA GLU A 213 -1.79 0.13 29.14
C GLU A 213 -1.33 0.70 27.77
N ILE A 214 -1.81 0.16 26.65
CA ILE A 214 -1.52 0.73 25.33
C ILE A 214 -1.97 2.18 25.26
N SER A 215 -3.18 2.46 25.71
CA SER A 215 -3.74 3.82 25.72
C SER A 215 -2.90 4.76 26.59
N LYS A 216 -2.50 4.30 27.78
CA LYS A 216 -1.61 5.06 28.67
C LYS A 216 -0.28 5.40 28.01
N GLN A 217 0.37 4.41 27.36
CA GLN A 217 1.65 4.63 26.69
C GLN A 217 1.49 5.56 25.48
N TYR A 218 0.40 5.42 24.74
CA TYR A 218 0.12 6.27 23.60
C TYR A 218 -0.05 7.74 24.02
N PHE A 219 -0.91 8.02 25.02
CA PHE A 219 -1.08 9.37 25.54
C PHE A 219 0.20 9.94 26.14
N HIS A 220 0.98 9.12 26.85
CA HIS A 220 2.20 9.59 27.50
C HIS A 220 3.26 10.07 26.49
N HIS A 221 3.40 9.39 25.35
CA HIS A 221 4.47 9.65 24.40
C HIS A 221 4.04 10.50 23.20
N PHE A 222 2.75 10.48 22.82
CA PHE A 222 2.28 11.01 21.55
C PHE A 222 1.03 11.86 21.63
N SER A 223 0.67 12.37 22.83
CA SER A 223 -0.40 13.36 22.95
C SER A 223 0.11 14.76 22.67
N ASP A 224 -0.75 15.56 22.06
CA ASP A 224 -0.54 16.99 21.90
C ASP A 224 -0.97 17.80 23.16
N ASN A 225 -0.79 19.12 23.10
CA ASN A 225 -1.18 20.03 24.18
C ASN A 225 -2.70 20.09 24.44
N ASN A 226 -3.52 19.60 23.53
CA ASN A 226 -4.98 19.54 23.64
C ASN A 226 -5.46 18.18 24.18
N GLY A 227 -4.53 17.29 24.54
CA GLY A 227 -4.85 15.95 25.03
C GLY A 227 -5.32 14.99 23.93
N ARG A 228 -5.07 15.30 22.65
CA ARG A 228 -5.32 14.40 21.54
C ARG A 228 -4.06 13.62 21.19
N ILE A 229 -4.19 12.46 20.62
CA ILE A 229 -3.07 11.66 20.12
C ILE A 229 -2.86 11.89 18.63
N ASN A 230 -1.60 11.90 18.21
CA ASN A 230 -1.23 11.93 16.80
C ASN A 230 -0.89 10.53 16.30
N SER A 231 -1.26 10.26 15.05
CA SER A 231 -0.92 9.02 14.34
C SER A 231 -0.43 9.36 12.94
N THR A 232 0.76 8.91 12.63
CA THR A 232 1.38 9.13 11.32
C THR A 232 0.88 8.09 10.32
N PHE A 233 0.45 8.55 9.15
CA PHE A 233 0.22 7.74 7.96
C PHE A 233 1.14 8.23 6.86
N GLU A 234 1.89 7.33 6.25
CA GLU A 234 2.79 7.64 5.15
C GLU A 234 2.37 6.85 3.91
N LEU A 235 1.97 7.57 2.87
CA LEU A 235 1.68 6.98 1.56
C LEU A 235 2.96 6.98 0.73
N ILE A 236 3.33 5.82 0.23
CA ILE A 236 4.42 5.64 -0.72
C ILE A 236 3.82 5.53 -2.11
N PHE A 237 4.42 6.26 -3.06
CA PHE A 237 4.11 6.19 -4.48
C PHE A 237 5.28 5.59 -5.21
N LEU A 238 5.03 4.53 -5.97
CA LEU A 238 6.00 3.92 -6.87
C LEU A 238 5.51 4.10 -8.30
N THR A 239 6.27 4.83 -9.09
CA THR A 239 5.96 5.13 -10.49
C THR A 239 7.06 4.58 -11.39
N GLY A 240 6.68 3.97 -12.51
CA GLY A 240 7.62 3.49 -13.50
C GLY A 240 6.95 3.27 -14.85
N ARG A 241 7.76 3.16 -15.91
CA ARG A 241 7.27 2.90 -17.26
C ARG A 241 7.74 1.54 -17.76
N SER A 242 7.01 0.96 -18.71
CA SER A 242 7.58 -0.07 -19.56
C SER A 242 8.62 0.55 -20.51
N GLU A 243 9.62 -0.24 -20.92
CA GLU A 243 10.61 0.23 -21.88
C GLU A 243 9.94 0.56 -23.24
N GLU A 244 10.42 1.60 -23.91
CA GLU A 244 10.09 1.83 -25.31
C GLU A 244 10.70 0.71 -26.16
N HIS A 245 9.94 0.14 -27.08
CA HIS A 245 10.52 -0.73 -28.11
C HIS A 245 11.29 0.12 -29.12
N THR A 246 12.51 0.50 -28.77
CA THR A 246 13.50 0.98 -29.76
C THR A 246 14.11 -0.24 -30.45
N SER A 247 13.32 -1.01 -31.21
CA SER A 247 13.76 -2.20 -31.90
C SER A 247 14.16 -1.95 -33.36
N GLU A 248 14.55 -0.73 -33.78
CA GLU A 248 14.92 -0.48 -35.18
C GLU A 248 16.25 0.22 -35.43
N LEU A 249 17.13 0.43 -34.49
CA LEU A 249 18.40 1.13 -34.78
C LEU A 249 19.71 0.34 -34.56
N GLN A 250 19.65 -0.96 -34.26
CA GLN A 250 20.88 -1.75 -34.04
C GLN A 250 21.20 -2.80 -35.10
N SER A 251 20.60 -2.77 -36.28
CA SER A 251 20.98 -3.67 -37.38
C SER A 251 21.17 -2.94 -38.71
N ARG A 252 22.09 -1.96 -38.76
CA ARG A 252 22.78 -1.67 -40.03
C ARG A 252 24.16 -2.31 -39.95
N PRO A 253 24.43 -3.44 -40.61
CA PRO A 253 25.79 -3.88 -40.81
C PRO A 253 26.50 -2.83 -41.68
N HIS A 254 27.62 -2.32 -41.18
CA HIS A 254 28.57 -1.60 -42.03
C HIS A 254 29.00 -2.53 -43.17
N LEU A 255 28.47 -2.30 -44.36
CA LEU A 255 29.06 -2.80 -45.59
C LEU A 255 30.18 -1.82 -45.96
N VAL A 256 31.41 -2.32 -45.82
CA VAL A 256 32.60 -1.81 -46.51
C VAL A 256 32.75 -2.61 -47.77
#